data_30245345963459cd4aac1b272e5a13ce
#
_entry.id   30245345963459cd4aac1b272e5a13ce
#
_cell.length_a   1.000
_cell.length_b   1.000
_cell.length_c   1.000
_cell.angle_alpha   90.00
_cell.angle_beta   90.00
_cell.angle_gamma   90.00
#
_symmetry.space_group_name_H-M   'P 1'
#
loop_
_entity.id
_entity.type
_entity.pdbx_description
1 polymer ?
#
loop_
_entity_poly.entity_id
_entity_poly.type
_entity_poly.pdbx_seq_one_letter_code
_entity_poly.pdbx_strand_id
1 'polypeptide(L)'
;GFAGGSLEAFVPCTAAATGIDFTVDDFIKIGERTWNLERLWNLKAGLTKADDTLPKRLLNEGHKSGPAAGVTVQLDKMLPVYYSERGWDDEGVPTKEKLEELGLAAL
;
A
#
# COMPACT_ATOMS: atom_id res chain seq x y z
N GLY A 1 14.16 -6.85 -7.08
CA GLY A 1 14.47 -5.85 -8.02
C GLY A 1 13.86 -6.12 -9.37
N PHE A 2 12.79 -5.45 -9.67
CA PHE A 2 12.34 -5.37 -11.05
C PHE A 2 13.38 -4.57 -11.82
N ALA A 3 13.94 -5.17 -12.85
CA ALA A 3 15.00 -4.60 -13.62
C ALA A 3 14.58 -3.27 -14.26
N GLY A 4 15.16 -2.17 -13.81
CA GLY A 4 15.58 -1.10 -14.67
C GLY A 4 14.58 -0.07 -15.13
N GLY A 5 13.39 0.08 -14.55
CA GLY A 5 12.50 1.17 -14.91
C GLY A 5 12.19 2.09 -13.75
N SER A 6 12.59 3.37 -13.84
CA SER A 6 12.08 4.39 -12.93
C SER A 6 10.69 4.85 -13.38
N LEU A 7 9.91 5.44 -12.48
CA LEU A 7 8.61 6.03 -12.84
C LEU A 7 8.76 7.10 -13.92
N GLU A 8 9.84 7.86 -13.89
CA GLU A 8 10.18 8.88 -14.89
C GLU A 8 10.33 8.30 -16.32
N ALA A 9 10.70 7.02 -16.43
CA ALA A 9 10.76 6.36 -17.74
C ALA A 9 9.41 5.79 -18.17
N PHE A 10 8.61 5.29 -17.23
CA PHE A 10 7.30 4.69 -17.53
C PHE A 10 6.22 5.73 -17.86
N VAL A 11 6.20 6.84 -17.13
CA VAL A 11 5.15 7.87 -17.29
C VAL A 11 5.06 8.43 -18.70
N PRO A 12 6.16 8.86 -19.36
CA PRO A 12 6.09 9.33 -20.75
C PRO A 12 5.64 8.24 -21.73
N CYS A 13 6.04 7.00 -21.53
CA CYS A 13 5.60 5.88 -22.37
C CYS A 13 4.09 5.65 -22.24
N THR A 14 3.58 5.70 -21.02
CA THR A 14 2.14 5.54 -20.74
C THR A 14 1.36 6.71 -21.34
N ALA A 15 1.82 7.93 -21.17
CA ALA A 15 1.21 9.12 -21.75
C ALA A 15 1.14 9.01 -23.29
N ALA A 16 2.24 8.62 -23.94
CA ALA A 16 2.29 8.44 -25.38
C ALA A 16 1.34 7.32 -25.88
N ALA A 17 1.21 6.23 -25.11
CA ALA A 17 0.35 5.10 -25.49
C ALA A 17 -1.13 5.39 -25.31
N THR A 18 -1.50 6.17 -24.30
CA THR A 18 -2.91 6.45 -23.94
C THR A 18 -3.44 7.76 -24.50
N GLY A 19 -2.55 8.68 -24.88
CA GLY A 19 -2.90 10.06 -25.25
C GLY A 19 -3.30 10.93 -24.06
N ILE A 20 -3.08 10.46 -22.81
CA ILE A 20 -3.36 11.19 -21.58
C ILE A 20 -2.05 11.75 -21.05
N ASP A 21 -2.02 13.05 -20.81
CA ASP A 21 -0.84 13.72 -20.26
C ASP A 21 -0.80 13.47 -18.73
N PHE A 22 0.19 12.67 -18.27
CA PHE A 22 0.44 12.36 -16.89
C PHE A 22 1.74 12.97 -16.40
N THR A 23 1.74 13.47 -15.17
CA THR A 23 2.96 13.68 -14.39
C THR A 23 3.29 12.43 -13.56
N VAL A 24 4.50 12.37 -13.00
CA VAL A 24 4.86 11.30 -12.02
C VAL A 24 3.92 11.34 -10.81
N ASP A 25 3.58 12.52 -10.32
CA ASP A 25 2.68 12.69 -9.18
C ASP A 25 1.26 12.19 -9.49
N ASP A 26 0.75 12.44 -10.71
CA ASP A 26 -0.53 11.88 -11.14
C ASP A 26 -0.50 10.35 -11.15
N PHE A 27 0.61 9.77 -11.59
CA PHE A 27 0.77 8.33 -11.64
C PHE A 27 0.81 7.70 -10.24
N ILE A 28 1.52 8.34 -9.30
CA ILE A 28 1.54 7.94 -7.89
C ILE A 28 0.14 8.07 -7.29
N LYS A 29 -0.55 9.17 -7.54
CA LYS A 29 -1.91 9.40 -7.04
C LYS A 29 -2.93 8.38 -7.57
N ILE A 30 -2.79 7.94 -8.82
CA ILE A 30 -3.59 6.84 -9.39
C ILE A 30 -3.34 5.54 -8.61
N GLY A 31 -2.07 5.23 -8.32
CA GLY A 31 -1.71 4.08 -7.50
C GLY A 31 -2.31 4.14 -6.09
N GLU A 32 -2.20 5.28 -5.43
CA GLU A 32 -2.80 5.51 -4.10
C GLU A 32 -4.33 5.35 -4.13
N ARG A 33 -4.98 5.89 -5.17
CA ARG A 33 -6.44 5.73 -5.35
C ARG A 33 -6.83 4.26 -5.49
N THR A 34 -6.12 3.51 -6.33
CA THR A 34 -6.36 2.08 -6.53
C THR A 34 -6.21 1.32 -5.23
N TRP A 35 -5.12 1.56 -4.50
CA TRP A 35 -4.84 0.90 -3.22
C TRP A 35 -5.91 1.16 -2.16
N ASN A 36 -6.37 2.39 -2.05
CA ASN A 36 -7.46 2.75 -1.13
C ASN A 36 -8.81 2.19 -1.56
N LEU A 37 -9.10 2.08 -2.87
CA LEU A 37 -10.29 1.39 -3.37
C LEU A 37 -10.30 -0.09 -2.99
N GLU A 38 -9.19 -0.78 -3.15
CA GLU A 38 -9.04 -2.19 -2.74
C GLU A 38 -9.23 -2.34 -1.23
N ARG A 39 -8.69 -1.42 -0.42
CA ARG A 39 -8.91 -1.43 1.03
C ARG A 39 -10.37 -1.23 1.39
N LEU A 40 -11.04 -0.25 0.80
CA LEU A 40 -12.49 -0.03 1.02
C LEU A 40 -13.33 -1.24 0.64
N TRP A 41 -12.99 -1.88 -0.48
CA TRP A 41 -13.65 -3.11 -0.90
C TRP A 41 -13.45 -4.23 0.13
N ASN A 42 -12.24 -4.45 0.61
CA ASN A 42 -11.93 -5.45 1.60
C ASN A 42 -12.69 -5.22 2.91
N LEU A 43 -12.71 -3.98 3.41
CA LEU A 43 -13.49 -3.61 4.60
C LEU A 43 -14.98 -3.86 4.40
N LYS A 44 -15.53 -3.51 3.23
CA LYS A 44 -16.94 -3.76 2.88
C LYS A 44 -17.25 -5.26 2.74
N ALA A 45 -16.28 -6.06 2.35
CA ALA A 45 -16.37 -7.52 2.31
C ALA A 45 -16.24 -8.17 3.70
N GLY A 46 -15.99 -7.39 4.75
CA GLY A 46 -15.94 -7.85 6.13
C GLY A 46 -14.54 -8.11 6.69
N LEU A 47 -13.48 -7.82 5.92
CA LEU A 47 -12.12 -7.86 6.46
C LEU A 47 -11.94 -6.72 7.48
N THR A 48 -11.12 -7.00 8.49
CA THR A 48 -10.84 -6.08 9.60
C THR A 48 -9.33 -5.99 9.82
N LYS A 49 -8.89 -5.12 10.72
CA LYS A 49 -7.50 -5.07 11.18
C LYS A 49 -6.95 -6.43 11.65
N ALA A 50 -7.81 -7.30 12.18
CA ALA A 50 -7.39 -8.63 12.62
C ALA A 50 -6.91 -9.51 11.45
N ASP A 51 -7.34 -9.20 10.24
CA ASP A 51 -6.93 -9.89 9.01
C ASP A 51 -5.62 -9.35 8.44
N ASP A 52 -5.18 -8.17 8.90
CA ASP A 52 -3.90 -7.55 8.53
C ASP A 52 -2.74 -8.24 9.26
N THR A 53 -2.54 -9.50 8.96
CA THR A 53 -1.55 -10.34 9.64
C THR A 53 -0.71 -11.14 8.64
N LEU A 54 0.30 -11.81 9.16
CA LEU A 54 1.18 -12.69 8.40
C LEU A 54 1.07 -14.11 8.92
N PRO A 55 1.42 -15.12 8.10
CA PRO A 55 1.53 -16.49 8.56
C PRO A 55 2.41 -16.58 9.82
N LYS A 56 1.99 -17.38 10.79
CA LYS A 56 2.69 -17.54 12.09
C LYS A 56 4.18 -17.82 11.95
N ARG A 57 4.58 -18.49 10.88
CA ARG A 57 5.97 -18.77 10.59
C ARG A 57 6.80 -17.47 10.43
N LEU A 58 6.28 -16.46 9.74
CA LEU A 58 7.00 -15.19 9.54
C LEU A 58 7.07 -14.35 10.83
N LEU A 59 6.10 -14.51 11.70
CA LEU A 59 6.04 -13.80 12.99
C LEU A 59 6.90 -14.44 14.07
N ASN A 60 7.06 -15.77 14.05
CA ASN A 60 7.60 -16.53 15.18
C ASN A 60 8.88 -17.30 14.88
N GLU A 61 9.20 -17.53 13.60
CA GLU A 61 10.40 -18.29 13.22
C GLU A 61 11.42 -17.37 12.56
N GLY A 62 12.54 -17.18 13.23
CA GLY A 62 13.67 -16.43 12.67
C GLY A 62 14.34 -17.18 11.51
N HIS A 63 14.93 -16.43 10.59
CA HIS A 63 15.74 -17.00 9.53
C HIS A 63 16.85 -17.91 10.10
N LYS A 64 17.05 -19.05 9.47
CA LYS A 64 18.04 -20.05 9.96
C LYS A 64 19.49 -19.65 9.67
N SER A 65 19.72 -18.80 8.65
CA SER A 65 21.06 -18.41 8.19
C SER A 65 21.00 -17.08 7.44
N GLY A 66 22.19 -16.53 7.14
CA GLY A 66 22.34 -15.28 6.41
C GLY A 66 22.29 -14.02 7.30
N PRO A 67 22.33 -12.82 6.71
CA PRO A 67 22.37 -11.55 7.47
C PRO A 67 21.17 -11.32 8.37
N ALA A 68 20.03 -11.95 8.07
CA ALA A 68 18.79 -11.85 8.84
C ALA A 68 18.54 -13.06 9.78
N ALA A 69 19.60 -13.84 10.11
CA ALA A 69 19.47 -14.99 10.99
C ALA A 69 18.89 -14.58 12.37
N GLY A 70 17.87 -15.31 12.83
CA GLY A 70 17.17 -15.03 14.09
C GLY A 70 16.16 -13.89 14.04
N VAL A 71 16.06 -13.15 12.93
CA VAL A 71 15.12 -12.03 12.80
C VAL A 71 13.74 -12.53 12.39
N THR A 72 12.71 -12.04 13.08
CA THR A 72 11.28 -12.23 12.74
C THR A 72 10.66 -10.91 12.32
N VAL A 73 9.50 -10.97 11.67
CA VAL A 73 8.74 -9.76 11.32
C VAL A 73 8.08 -9.17 12.56
N GLN A 74 8.38 -7.92 12.86
CA GLN A 74 7.79 -7.17 13.99
C GLN A 74 6.53 -6.43 13.52
N LEU A 75 5.51 -7.19 13.14
CA LEU A 75 4.30 -6.66 12.52
C LEU A 75 3.56 -5.66 13.42
N ASP A 76 3.55 -5.91 14.72
CA ASP A 76 2.96 -5.05 15.75
C ASP A 76 3.53 -3.61 15.76
N LYS A 77 4.80 -3.47 15.38
CA LYS A 77 5.46 -2.16 15.24
C LYS A 77 5.33 -1.58 13.83
N MET A 78 5.19 -2.43 12.83
CA MET A 78 5.15 -2.00 11.43
C MET A 78 3.76 -1.51 11.03
N LEU A 79 2.68 -2.16 11.47
CA LEU A 79 1.31 -1.81 11.07
C LEU A 79 0.90 -0.38 11.44
N PRO A 80 1.14 0.12 12.67
CA PRO A 80 0.77 1.50 12.99
C PRO A 80 1.47 2.54 12.10
N VAL A 81 2.75 2.30 11.81
CA VAL A 81 3.52 3.17 10.89
C VAL A 81 2.94 3.10 9.48
N TYR A 82 2.66 1.90 9.00
CA TYR A 82 2.07 1.69 7.68
C TYR A 82 0.70 2.38 7.55
N TYR A 83 -0.17 2.25 8.54
CA TYR A 83 -1.48 2.90 8.53
C TYR A 83 -1.35 4.43 8.51
N SER A 84 -0.47 4.97 9.35
CA SER A 84 -0.19 6.41 9.35
C SER A 84 0.29 6.92 8.00
N GLU A 85 1.27 6.23 7.38
CA GLU A 85 1.80 6.59 6.06
C GLU A 85 0.74 6.49 4.94
N ARG A 86 -0.23 5.58 5.08
CA ARG A 86 -1.35 5.43 4.15
C ARG A 86 -2.49 6.42 4.37
N GLY A 87 -2.46 7.20 5.45
CA GLY A 87 -3.57 8.06 5.84
C GLY A 87 -4.79 7.26 6.30
N TRP A 88 -4.54 6.13 6.98
CA TRP A 88 -5.55 5.28 7.59
C TRP A 88 -5.56 5.47 9.11
N ASP A 89 -6.68 5.20 9.74
CA ASP A 89 -6.79 5.23 11.19
C ASP A 89 -6.18 3.97 11.86
N ASP A 90 -6.24 3.92 13.19
CA ASP A 90 -5.68 2.81 13.98
C ASP A 90 -6.36 1.45 13.72
N GLU A 91 -7.53 1.45 13.10
CA GLU A 91 -8.25 0.25 12.68
C GLU A 91 -7.98 -0.12 11.21
N GLY A 92 -7.08 0.62 10.55
CA GLY A 92 -6.71 0.41 9.16
C GLY A 92 -7.80 0.86 8.18
N VAL A 93 -8.64 1.80 8.58
CA VAL A 93 -9.68 2.40 7.73
C VAL A 93 -9.14 3.70 7.12
N PRO A 94 -9.24 3.89 5.80
CA PRO A 94 -8.88 5.16 5.18
C PRO A 94 -9.63 6.33 5.82
N THR A 95 -8.90 7.38 6.23
CA THR A 95 -9.53 8.56 6.83
C THR A 95 -10.36 9.34 5.81
N LYS A 96 -11.29 10.13 6.31
CA LYS A 96 -12.13 10.98 5.46
C LYS A 96 -11.28 11.94 4.62
N GLU A 97 -10.28 12.53 5.23
CA GLU A 97 -9.34 13.45 4.59
C GLU A 97 -8.60 12.76 3.44
N LYS A 98 -8.15 11.51 3.65
CA LYS A 98 -7.47 10.71 2.61
C LYS A 98 -8.43 10.39 1.45
N LEU A 99 -9.65 10.04 1.75
CA LEU A 99 -10.66 9.76 0.72
C LEU A 99 -11.04 11.01 -0.08
N GLU A 100 -11.14 12.18 0.56
CA GLU A 100 -11.37 13.46 -0.11
C GLU A 100 -10.19 13.83 -1.03
N GLU A 101 -8.95 13.70 -0.54
CA GLU A 101 -7.73 13.92 -1.32
C GLU A 101 -7.70 13.08 -2.60
N LEU A 102 -8.15 11.83 -2.50
CA LEU A 102 -8.14 10.87 -3.62
C LEU A 102 -9.40 10.93 -4.49
N GLY A 103 -10.40 11.74 -4.13
CA GLY A 103 -11.68 11.82 -4.85
C GLY A 103 -12.54 10.56 -4.67
N LEU A 104 -12.44 9.90 -3.52
CA LEU A 104 -13.16 8.67 -3.16
C LEU A 104 -14.23 8.89 -2.09
N ALA A 105 -14.47 10.11 -1.65
CA ALA A 105 -15.38 10.44 -0.54
C ALA A 105 -16.86 10.08 -0.79
N ALA A 106 -17.24 9.79 -2.05
CA ALA A 106 -18.61 9.43 -2.43
C ALA A 106 -18.89 7.91 -2.41
N LEU A 107 -17.92 7.10 -2.01
CA LEU A 107 -18.02 5.65 -1.95
C LEU A 107 -18.31 5.16 -0.53
#